data_01e0f2a787ebaea2fba5b3fa6f74b993
#
_entry.id   01e0f2a787ebaea2fba5b3fa6f74b993
#
_cell.length_a   1.000
_cell.length_b   1.000
_cell.length_c   1.000
_cell.angle_alpha   90.00
_cell.angle_beta   90.00
_cell.angle_gamma   90.00
#
_symmetry.space_group_name_H-M   'P 1'
#
loop_
_entity.id
_entity.type
_entity.pdbx_description
1 polymer ?
#
loop_
_entity_poly.entity_id
_entity_poly.type
_entity_poly.pdbx_seq_one_letter_code
_entity_poly.pdbx_strand_id
1 'polypeptide(L)'
;MNDFFDRITSFFSGDASSAPATEHHVIHGVPVVLINSRADIDSAVVLERLTEALGLIATYQPWRLRHLQRDIHAIRVERFACRGAFIPTDDVIITELTFLARRDITAAPVASSIVHEGIHARVHAMGVQRAHDMAREERLCRRAELAFGKALPPELGAPVIERALAVDEREPTIGAL
;
A
#
# COMPACT_ATOMS: atom_id res chain seq x y z
N MET A 1 -2.74 24.51 -3.27
CA MET A 1 -2.81 23.27 -2.51
C MET A 1 -3.20 22.10 -3.44
N ASN A 2 -2.49 21.91 -4.54
CA ASN A 2 -2.75 20.80 -5.50
C ASN A 2 -1.47 20.40 -6.28
N ASP A 3 -0.29 20.91 -5.87
CA ASP A 3 0.96 20.69 -6.63
C ASP A 3 1.46 19.23 -6.67
N PHE A 4 1.03 18.40 -5.71
CA PHE A 4 1.44 17.00 -5.67
C PHE A 4 0.67 16.14 -6.69
N PHE A 5 -0.62 16.40 -6.86
CA PHE A 5 -1.45 15.64 -7.81
C PHE A 5 -1.24 16.08 -9.26
N ASP A 6 -0.96 17.37 -9.53
CA ASP A 6 -0.71 17.87 -10.89
C ASP A 6 0.63 17.37 -11.47
N ARG A 7 1.61 17.06 -10.62
CA ARG A 7 2.89 16.46 -11.08
C ARG A 7 2.78 14.99 -11.48
N ILE A 8 1.75 14.29 -11.04
CA ILE A 8 1.56 12.86 -11.36
C ILE A 8 0.93 12.68 -12.74
N THR A 9 0.09 13.60 -13.21
CA THR A 9 -0.62 13.50 -14.49
C THR A 9 0.25 13.80 -15.71
N SER A 10 1.40 14.48 -15.57
CA SER A 10 2.27 14.85 -16.69
C SER A 10 3.22 13.75 -17.19
N PHE A 11 3.28 12.59 -16.54
CA PHE A 11 4.18 11.48 -16.94
C PHE A 11 3.62 10.55 -18.02
N PHE A 12 2.39 10.76 -18.48
CA PHE A 12 1.72 9.83 -19.42
C PHE A 12 1.74 10.24 -20.90
N SER A 13 2.68 11.08 -21.33
CA SER A 13 2.83 11.45 -22.75
C SER A 13 4.10 10.81 -23.32
N GLY A 14 3.99 9.57 -23.81
CA GLY A 14 5.09 8.91 -24.50
C GLY A 14 4.76 7.52 -25.03
N ASP A 15 4.64 7.45 -26.33
CA ASP A 15 4.72 6.29 -27.23
C ASP A 15 3.50 5.36 -27.37
N ALA A 16 3.06 5.20 -28.60
CA ALA A 16 1.98 4.31 -29.04
C ALA A 16 2.44 2.84 -29.03
N SER A 17 2.62 2.28 -27.82
CA SER A 17 2.71 0.85 -27.57
C SER A 17 1.34 0.38 -27.07
N SER A 18 0.87 -0.79 -27.49
CA SER A 18 -0.40 -1.40 -27.11
C SER A 18 -0.74 -1.12 -25.64
N ALA A 19 -1.96 -0.64 -25.37
CA ALA A 19 -2.42 -0.37 -24.02
C ALA A 19 -2.06 -1.55 -23.10
N PRO A 20 -1.53 -1.31 -21.89
CA PRO A 20 -1.13 -2.38 -20.98
C PRO A 20 -2.33 -3.29 -20.70
N ALA A 21 -2.11 -4.59 -20.72
CA ALA A 21 -3.16 -5.54 -20.39
C ALA A 21 -3.63 -5.28 -18.95
N THR A 22 -4.94 -5.12 -18.80
CA THR A 22 -5.57 -4.97 -17.48
C THR A 22 -6.17 -6.32 -17.10
N GLU A 23 -5.78 -6.84 -15.94
CA GLU A 23 -6.25 -8.10 -15.39
C GLU A 23 -7.05 -7.85 -14.12
N HIS A 24 -8.17 -8.56 -13.96
CA HIS A 24 -9.03 -8.47 -12.78
C HIS A 24 -9.00 -9.77 -11.99
N HIS A 25 -8.72 -9.67 -10.70
CA HIS A 25 -8.62 -10.80 -9.78
C HIS A 25 -9.39 -10.52 -8.49
N VAL A 26 -9.63 -11.57 -7.71
CA VAL A 26 -10.08 -11.46 -6.31
C VAL A 26 -9.14 -12.30 -5.46
N ILE A 27 -8.44 -11.66 -4.53
CA ILE A 27 -7.45 -12.32 -3.66
C ILE A 27 -7.88 -12.13 -2.21
N HIS A 28 -8.10 -13.21 -1.48
CA HIS A 28 -8.63 -13.19 -0.12
C HIS A 28 -9.89 -12.31 0.04
N GLY A 29 -10.77 -12.30 -0.98
CA GLY A 29 -11.99 -11.50 -0.99
C GLY A 29 -11.78 -10.00 -1.23
N VAL A 30 -10.56 -9.57 -1.56
CA VAL A 30 -10.24 -8.20 -1.97
C VAL A 30 -10.16 -8.14 -3.49
N PRO A 31 -10.91 -7.26 -4.18
CA PRO A 31 -10.77 -7.03 -5.61
C PRO A 31 -9.37 -6.48 -5.94
N VAL A 32 -8.78 -6.97 -7.02
CA VAL A 32 -7.44 -6.58 -7.49
C VAL A 32 -7.49 -6.26 -8.97
N VAL A 33 -6.90 -5.14 -9.36
CA VAL A 33 -6.72 -4.73 -10.76
C VAL A 33 -5.23 -4.64 -11.03
N LEU A 34 -4.69 -5.51 -11.88
CA LEU A 34 -3.29 -5.48 -12.29
C LEU A 34 -3.17 -4.81 -13.66
N ILE A 35 -2.38 -3.75 -13.73
CA ILE A 35 -2.03 -3.01 -14.94
C ILE A 35 -0.51 -3.15 -15.15
N ASN A 36 -0.11 -4.22 -15.81
CA ASN A 36 1.30 -4.47 -16.05
C ASN A 36 1.77 -3.79 -17.35
N SER A 37 2.46 -2.67 -17.21
CA SER A 37 3.08 -1.93 -18.32
C SER A 37 4.54 -2.35 -18.59
N ARG A 38 5.04 -3.41 -17.94
CA ARG A 38 6.43 -3.87 -18.00
C ARG A 38 6.52 -5.28 -18.58
N ALA A 39 7.04 -5.41 -19.80
CA ALA A 39 7.24 -6.70 -20.47
C ALA A 39 8.29 -7.61 -19.77
N ASP A 40 9.19 -7.02 -18.97
CA ASP A 40 10.23 -7.73 -18.22
C ASP A 40 9.76 -8.17 -16.81
N ILE A 41 8.52 -7.87 -16.44
CA ILE A 41 7.91 -8.30 -15.16
C ILE A 41 6.78 -9.30 -15.47
N ASP A 42 6.90 -10.50 -14.93
CA ASP A 42 5.85 -11.51 -15.03
C ASP A 42 4.69 -11.16 -14.08
N SER A 43 3.49 -11.01 -14.63
CA SER A 43 2.25 -10.78 -13.87
C SER A 43 2.00 -11.86 -12.82
N ALA A 44 2.34 -13.11 -13.10
CA ALA A 44 2.16 -14.22 -12.16
C ALA A 44 2.98 -14.03 -10.88
N VAL A 45 4.24 -13.58 -11.00
CA VAL A 45 5.11 -13.27 -9.85
C VAL A 45 4.55 -12.15 -8.99
N VAL A 46 3.97 -11.13 -9.64
CA VAL A 46 3.35 -9.99 -8.94
C VAL A 46 2.10 -10.44 -8.17
N LEU A 47 1.25 -11.23 -8.81
CA LEU A 47 0.02 -11.75 -8.20
C LEU A 47 0.31 -12.73 -7.07
N GLU A 48 1.31 -13.60 -7.22
CA GLU A 48 1.78 -14.50 -6.16
C GLU A 48 2.24 -13.69 -4.93
N ARG A 49 3.09 -12.68 -5.13
CA ARG A 49 3.56 -11.80 -4.05
C ARG A 49 2.41 -11.08 -3.35
N LEU A 50 1.43 -10.59 -4.10
CA LEU A 50 0.24 -9.93 -3.51
C LEU A 50 -0.60 -10.94 -2.74
N THR A 51 -0.75 -12.16 -3.26
CA THR A 51 -1.47 -13.25 -2.59
C THR A 51 -0.81 -13.60 -1.25
N GLU A 52 0.50 -13.76 -1.24
CA GLU A 52 1.26 -13.97 -0.01
C GLU A 52 1.06 -12.81 0.99
N ALA A 53 1.15 -11.55 0.51
CA ALA A 53 1.01 -10.37 1.36
C ALA A 53 -0.38 -10.29 2.01
N LEU A 54 -1.45 -10.48 1.25
CA LEU A 54 -2.81 -10.52 1.78
C LEU A 54 -3.05 -11.74 2.68
N GLY A 55 -2.39 -12.87 2.38
CA GLY A 55 -2.37 -14.06 3.23
C GLY A 55 -1.77 -13.82 4.61
N LEU A 56 -0.66 -13.05 4.68
CA LEU A 56 -0.07 -12.62 5.95
C LEU A 56 -1.04 -11.73 6.74
N ILE A 57 -1.72 -10.79 6.10
CA ILE A 57 -2.73 -9.96 6.76
C ILE A 57 -3.90 -10.83 7.25
N ALA A 58 -4.38 -11.76 6.43
CA ALA A 58 -5.47 -12.67 6.80
C ALA A 58 -5.13 -13.53 8.02
N THR A 59 -3.90 -14.01 8.10
CA THR A 59 -3.43 -14.91 9.16
C THR A 59 -3.18 -14.15 10.47
N TYR A 60 -2.47 -13.05 10.42
CA TYR A 60 -1.96 -12.40 11.63
C TYR A 60 -2.81 -11.23 12.12
N GLN A 61 -3.56 -10.58 11.22
CA GLN A 61 -4.47 -9.49 11.56
C GLN A 61 -5.77 -9.56 10.72
N PRO A 62 -6.60 -10.60 10.87
CA PRO A 62 -7.78 -10.83 10.02
C PRO A 62 -8.81 -9.70 10.06
N TRP A 63 -8.86 -8.92 11.14
CA TRP A 63 -9.73 -7.74 11.20
C TRP A 63 -9.33 -6.66 10.20
N ARG A 64 -8.01 -6.52 9.89
CA ARG A 64 -7.54 -5.56 8.87
C ARG A 64 -7.93 -6.00 7.48
N LEU A 65 -7.88 -7.30 7.19
CA LEU A 65 -8.38 -7.82 5.92
C LEU A 65 -9.88 -7.48 5.75
N ARG A 66 -10.68 -7.67 6.81
CA ARG A 66 -12.10 -7.28 6.78
C ARG A 66 -12.30 -5.77 6.59
N HIS A 67 -11.39 -4.93 7.10
CA HIS A 67 -11.43 -3.50 6.82
C HIS A 67 -11.13 -3.22 5.35
N LEU A 68 -10.10 -3.81 4.76
CA LEU A 68 -9.82 -3.69 3.33
C LEU A 68 -11.03 -4.11 2.49
N GLN A 69 -11.57 -5.30 2.73
CA GLN A 69 -12.75 -5.81 2.00
C GLN A 69 -13.96 -4.87 2.04
N ARG A 70 -14.11 -4.07 3.08
CA ARG A 70 -15.25 -3.17 3.28
C ARG A 70 -14.99 -1.75 2.82
N ASP A 71 -13.77 -1.24 3.04
CA ASP A 71 -13.45 0.18 2.99
C ASP A 71 -12.79 0.60 1.67
N ILE A 72 -12.42 -0.39 0.80
CA ILE A 72 -11.84 -0.08 -0.53
C ILE A 72 -12.60 -0.79 -1.64
N HIS A 73 -12.59 -0.16 -2.83
CA HIS A 73 -13.09 -0.77 -4.05
C HIS A 73 -12.16 -1.83 -4.62
N ALA A 74 -10.84 -1.56 -4.59
CA ALA A 74 -9.83 -2.49 -5.11
C ALA A 74 -8.42 -2.13 -4.60
N ILE A 75 -7.51 -3.10 -4.70
CA ILE A 75 -6.07 -2.84 -4.79
C ILE A 75 -5.71 -2.78 -6.27
N ARG A 76 -5.15 -1.65 -6.72
CA ARG A 76 -4.65 -1.47 -8.08
C ARG A 76 -3.13 -1.58 -8.08
N VAL A 77 -2.62 -2.53 -8.85
CA VAL A 77 -1.18 -2.76 -9.03
C VAL A 77 -0.77 -2.17 -10.36
N GLU A 78 0.07 -1.15 -10.33
CA GLU A 78 0.56 -0.44 -11.50
C GLU A 78 1.91 0.24 -11.24
N ARG A 79 2.52 0.81 -12.27
CA ARG A 79 3.68 1.70 -12.10
C ARG A 79 3.24 2.97 -11.40
N PHE A 80 3.91 3.27 -10.29
CA PHE A 80 3.56 4.42 -9.49
C PHE A 80 4.81 5.10 -8.89
N ALA A 81 4.70 6.37 -8.48
CA ALA A 81 5.84 7.15 -8.00
C ALA A 81 6.35 6.76 -6.61
N CYS A 82 5.51 6.10 -5.81
CA CYS A 82 5.85 5.59 -4.48
C CYS A 82 5.37 4.14 -4.32
N ARG A 83 5.71 3.50 -3.19
CA ARG A 83 5.40 2.06 -2.96
C ARG A 83 3.92 1.77 -2.86
N GLY A 84 3.14 2.72 -2.33
CA GLY A 84 1.70 2.63 -2.19
C GLY A 84 1.09 4.00 -1.98
N ALA A 85 -0.20 4.12 -2.24
CA ALA A 85 -1.02 5.28 -1.93
C ALA A 85 -2.49 4.89 -1.84
N PHE A 86 -3.23 5.46 -0.92
CA PHE A 86 -4.69 5.43 -0.94
C PHE A 86 -5.22 6.61 -1.75
N ILE A 87 -6.11 6.35 -2.69
CA ILE A 87 -6.77 7.36 -3.54
C ILE A 87 -8.22 7.53 -3.08
N PRO A 88 -8.53 8.59 -2.32
CA PRO A 88 -9.85 8.77 -1.69
C PRO A 88 -11.00 8.95 -2.69
N THR A 89 -10.72 9.48 -3.89
CA THR A 89 -11.76 9.71 -4.91
C THR A 89 -12.32 8.43 -5.49
N ASP A 90 -11.54 7.35 -5.47
CA ASP A 90 -11.85 6.09 -6.10
C ASP A 90 -12.00 4.95 -5.08
N ASP A 91 -11.69 5.21 -3.81
CA ASP A 91 -11.57 4.21 -2.74
C ASP A 91 -10.61 3.07 -3.13
N VAL A 92 -9.47 3.41 -3.75
CA VAL A 92 -8.49 2.45 -4.27
C VAL A 92 -7.17 2.59 -3.55
N ILE A 93 -6.56 1.45 -3.18
CA ILE A 93 -5.16 1.40 -2.78
C ILE A 93 -4.33 1.10 -4.02
N ILE A 94 -3.39 1.98 -4.37
CA ILE A 94 -2.36 1.69 -5.38
C ILE A 94 -1.18 1.01 -4.69
N THR A 95 -0.66 -0.05 -5.30
CA THR A 95 0.59 -0.70 -4.92
C THR A 95 1.51 -0.76 -6.12
N GLU A 96 2.75 -0.30 -5.97
CA GLU A 96 3.69 -0.13 -7.08
C GLU A 96 4.17 -1.48 -7.61
N LEU A 97 4.06 -1.68 -8.93
CA LEU A 97 4.32 -2.92 -9.66
C LEU A 97 5.74 -3.46 -9.41
N THR A 98 6.78 -2.61 -9.51
CA THR A 98 8.17 -3.07 -9.36
C THR A 98 8.51 -3.38 -7.91
N PHE A 99 7.80 -2.79 -6.96
CA PHE A 99 7.94 -3.13 -5.54
C PHE A 99 7.49 -4.57 -5.27
N LEU A 100 6.37 -5.02 -5.88
CA LEU A 100 5.91 -6.39 -5.77
C LEU A 100 6.84 -7.38 -6.49
N ALA A 101 7.42 -6.97 -7.63
CA ALA A 101 8.30 -7.80 -8.43
C ALA A 101 9.71 -7.99 -7.84
N ARG A 102 10.07 -7.26 -6.78
CA ARG A 102 11.40 -7.36 -6.14
C ARG A 102 11.65 -8.77 -5.60
N ARG A 103 12.85 -9.29 -5.90
CA ARG A 103 13.29 -10.63 -5.46
C ARG A 103 14.03 -10.62 -4.12
N ASP A 104 14.49 -9.44 -3.69
CA ASP A 104 15.28 -9.22 -2.49
C ASP A 104 14.45 -8.91 -1.24
N ILE A 105 13.12 -8.94 -1.34
CA ILE A 105 12.20 -8.78 -0.21
C ILE A 105 11.21 -9.92 -0.13
N THR A 106 10.71 -10.18 1.08
CA THR A 106 9.56 -11.08 1.31
C THR A 106 8.25 -10.36 1.04
N ALA A 107 7.12 -11.05 1.21
CA ALA A 107 5.80 -10.43 1.13
C ALA A 107 5.47 -9.51 2.33
N ALA A 108 6.19 -9.63 3.45
CA ALA A 108 5.89 -8.87 4.66
C ALA A 108 6.01 -7.33 4.49
N PRO A 109 7.03 -6.76 3.82
CA PRO A 109 7.07 -5.33 3.49
C PRO A 109 5.93 -4.86 2.59
N VAL A 110 5.45 -5.71 1.67
CA VAL A 110 4.29 -5.41 0.82
C VAL A 110 3.02 -5.38 1.66
N ALA A 111 2.82 -6.40 2.49
CA ALA A 111 1.69 -6.48 3.43
C ALA A 111 1.66 -5.25 4.37
N SER A 112 2.83 -4.84 4.90
CA SER A 112 2.95 -3.66 5.74
C SER A 112 2.54 -2.37 5.01
N SER A 113 2.95 -2.21 3.75
CA SER A 113 2.52 -1.08 2.92
C SER A 113 1.00 -1.07 2.71
N ILE A 114 0.40 -2.24 2.43
CA ILE A 114 -1.06 -2.36 2.30
C ILE A 114 -1.77 -2.05 3.61
N VAL A 115 -1.22 -2.47 4.76
CA VAL A 115 -1.75 -2.13 6.09
C VAL A 115 -1.72 -0.62 6.31
N HIS A 116 -0.63 0.07 5.93
CA HIS A 116 -0.49 1.52 6.01
C HIS A 116 -1.62 2.21 5.23
N GLU A 117 -1.74 1.93 3.93
CA GLU A 117 -2.76 2.53 3.07
C GLU A 117 -4.18 2.15 3.51
N GLY A 118 -4.37 0.96 4.07
CA GLY A 118 -5.62 0.51 4.66
C GLY A 118 -6.06 1.34 5.88
N ILE A 119 -5.13 1.98 6.60
CA ILE A 119 -5.48 2.95 7.66
C ILE A 119 -6.04 4.23 7.05
N HIS A 120 -5.41 4.76 5.99
CA HIS A 120 -5.92 5.92 5.27
C HIS A 120 -7.34 5.66 4.75
N ALA A 121 -7.55 4.50 4.10
CA ALA A 121 -8.87 4.07 3.64
C ALA A 121 -9.89 4.01 4.79
N ARG A 122 -9.49 3.45 5.94
CA ARG A 122 -10.35 3.33 7.12
C ARG A 122 -10.74 4.68 7.69
N VAL A 123 -9.78 5.62 7.82
CA VAL A 123 -10.01 6.98 8.32
C VAL A 123 -10.95 7.73 7.37
N HIS A 124 -10.74 7.57 6.06
CA HIS A 124 -11.61 8.12 5.02
C HIS A 124 -13.05 7.59 5.13
N ALA A 125 -13.22 6.27 5.14
CA ALA A 125 -14.52 5.61 5.24
C ALA A 125 -15.30 5.97 6.52
N MET A 126 -14.60 6.33 7.60
CA MET A 126 -15.22 6.80 8.85
C MET A 126 -15.61 8.28 8.81
N GLY A 127 -15.21 9.05 7.78
CA GLY A 127 -15.46 10.48 7.68
C GLY A 127 -14.79 11.32 8.78
N VAL A 128 -13.74 10.80 9.40
CA VAL A 128 -13.04 11.48 10.51
C VAL A 128 -11.78 12.23 10.07
N GLN A 129 -11.53 12.30 8.77
CA GLN A 129 -10.44 13.10 8.21
C GLN A 129 -10.62 14.57 8.55
N ARG A 130 -9.61 15.15 9.19
CA ARG A 130 -9.52 16.59 9.41
C ARG A 130 -8.44 17.16 8.49
N ALA A 131 -8.76 18.22 7.77
CA ALA A 131 -7.89 18.85 6.76
C ALA A 131 -6.48 19.25 7.25
N HIS A 132 -6.23 19.23 8.56
CA HIS A 132 -4.98 19.67 9.18
C HIS A 132 -4.29 18.59 10.04
N ASP A 133 -4.72 17.34 9.97
CA ASP A 133 -4.24 16.28 10.89
C ASP A 133 -3.48 15.15 10.17
N MET A 134 -2.84 15.45 9.03
CA MET A 134 -2.05 14.45 8.27
C MET A 134 -0.96 13.80 9.13
N ALA A 135 -0.27 14.57 9.95
CA ALA A 135 0.77 14.04 10.83
C ALA A 135 0.22 13.03 11.86
N ARG A 136 -1.00 13.24 12.34
CA ARG A 136 -1.66 12.27 13.23
C ARG A 136 -2.06 11.00 12.50
N GLU A 137 -2.58 11.12 11.29
CA GLU A 137 -2.96 9.99 10.45
C GLU A 137 -1.73 9.15 10.11
N GLU A 138 -0.62 9.77 9.71
CA GLU A 138 0.65 9.11 9.48
C GLU A 138 1.16 8.36 10.73
N ARG A 139 1.02 8.95 11.92
CA ARG A 139 1.37 8.25 13.16
C ARG A 139 0.48 7.02 13.42
N LEU A 140 -0.81 7.06 13.03
CA LEU A 140 -1.69 5.89 13.12
C LEU A 140 -1.25 4.80 12.14
N CYS A 141 -0.89 5.17 10.91
CA CYS A 141 -0.38 4.25 9.90
C CYS A 141 0.91 3.55 10.39
N ARG A 142 1.88 4.31 10.90
CA ARG A 142 3.12 3.75 11.46
C ARG A 142 2.89 2.82 12.67
N ARG A 143 2.00 3.18 13.58
CA ARG A 143 1.62 2.29 14.68
C ARG A 143 0.98 0.99 14.17
N ALA A 144 0.22 1.08 13.08
CA ALA A 144 -0.39 -0.08 12.46
C ALA A 144 0.66 -1.00 11.81
N GLU A 145 1.64 -0.43 11.09
CA GLU A 145 2.78 -1.16 10.53
C GLU A 145 3.60 -1.85 11.65
N LEU A 146 3.94 -1.11 12.70
CA LEU A 146 4.69 -1.65 13.84
C LEU A 146 3.93 -2.79 14.54
N ALA A 147 2.62 -2.61 14.75
CA ALA A 147 1.77 -3.66 15.35
C ALA A 147 1.65 -4.89 14.43
N PHE A 148 1.63 -4.69 13.11
CA PHE A 148 1.65 -5.78 12.14
C PHE A 148 2.98 -6.52 12.17
N GLY A 149 4.11 -5.81 12.10
CA GLY A 149 5.43 -6.42 12.19
C GLY A 149 5.63 -7.26 13.45
N LYS A 150 5.12 -6.77 14.61
CA LYS A 150 5.18 -7.50 15.89
C LYS A 150 4.29 -8.75 15.94
N ALA A 151 3.24 -8.82 15.11
CA ALA A 151 2.36 -9.98 15.02
C ALA A 151 2.92 -11.08 14.13
N LEU A 152 3.85 -10.77 13.23
CA LEU A 152 4.51 -11.72 12.34
C LEU A 152 5.56 -12.56 13.06
N PRO A 153 5.92 -13.75 12.53
CA PRO A 153 7.15 -14.45 12.93
C PRO A 153 8.36 -13.53 12.86
N PRO A 154 9.34 -13.64 13.78
CA PRO A 154 10.44 -12.71 13.91
C PRO A 154 11.21 -12.44 12.60
N GLU A 155 11.45 -13.47 11.80
CA GLU A 155 12.17 -13.38 10.52
C GLU A 155 11.43 -12.56 9.46
N LEU A 156 10.09 -12.55 9.48
CA LEU A 156 9.26 -11.74 8.59
C LEU A 156 8.97 -10.35 9.17
N GLY A 157 8.84 -10.28 10.49
CA GLY A 157 8.48 -9.05 11.19
C GLY A 157 9.63 -8.08 11.36
N ALA A 158 10.87 -8.56 11.51
CA ALA A 158 12.02 -7.70 11.77
C ALA A 158 12.21 -6.59 10.71
N PRO A 159 12.18 -6.86 9.39
CA PRO A 159 12.31 -5.80 8.38
C PRO A 159 11.18 -4.77 8.41
N VAL A 160 9.97 -5.19 8.80
CA VAL A 160 8.80 -4.30 8.94
C VAL A 160 8.98 -3.37 10.13
N ILE A 161 9.38 -3.93 11.28
CA ILE A 161 9.62 -3.18 12.53
C ILE A 161 10.74 -2.16 12.34
N GLU A 162 11.89 -2.59 11.79
CA GLU A 162 13.03 -1.73 11.54
C GLU A 162 12.65 -0.52 10.67
N ARG A 163 11.92 -0.77 9.59
CA ARG A 163 11.45 0.31 8.71
C ARG A 163 10.49 1.26 9.42
N ALA A 164 9.52 0.75 10.18
CA ALA A 164 8.54 1.57 10.88
C ALA A 164 9.22 2.50 11.91
N LEU A 165 10.25 2.01 12.60
CA LEU A 165 11.04 2.79 13.56
C LEU A 165 11.96 3.81 12.88
N ALA A 166 12.61 3.46 11.77
CA ALA A 166 13.53 4.36 11.05
C ALA A 166 12.84 5.61 10.47
N VAL A 167 11.55 5.53 10.19
CA VAL A 167 10.76 6.69 9.73
C VAL A 167 10.38 7.59 10.89
N ASP A 168 10.11 7.01 12.07
CA ASP A 168 9.75 7.77 13.29
C ASP A 168 10.93 8.64 13.77
N GLU A 169 12.17 8.18 13.61
CA GLU A 169 13.40 8.92 13.97
C GLU A 169 13.68 10.12 13.05
N ARG A 170 13.13 10.16 11.85
CA ARG A 170 13.36 11.22 10.85
C ARG A 170 12.35 12.38 10.96
N GLU A 171 11.26 12.19 11.67
CA GLU A 171 10.37 13.31 11.97
C GLU A 171 10.92 14.13 13.12
N PRO A 172 11.20 15.45 12.92
CA PRO A 172 11.60 16.29 14.02
C PRO A 172 10.48 16.27 15.06
N THR A 173 10.84 15.92 16.29
CA THR A 173 9.98 16.12 17.46
C THR A 173 9.67 17.62 17.49
N ILE A 174 8.50 18.02 17.02
CA ILE A 174 8.01 19.39 17.21
C ILE A 174 7.88 19.51 18.72
N GLY A 175 8.84 20.23 19.30
CA GLY A 175 9.03 20.36 20.73
C GLY A 175 7.75 20.82 21.38
N ALA A 176 7.46 20.22 22.52
CA ALA A 176 6.54 20.79 23.50
C ALA A 176 6.97 22.22 23.79
N LEU A 177 6.14 23.19 23.40
CA LEU A 177 6.03 24.53 23.97
C LEU A 177 4.72 24.64 24.71
#